data_88b40fbd4c98459ce358df94df1dee8b
#
_entry.id   88b40fbd4c98459ce358df94df1dee8b
#
_cell.length_a   1.000
_cell.length_b   1.000
_cell.length_c   1.000
_cell.angle_alpha   90.00
_cell.angle_beta   90.00
_cell.angle_gamma   90.00
#
_symmetry.space_group_name_H-M   'P 1'
#
loop_
_entity.id
_entity.type
_entity.pdbx_description
1 polymer ?
#
loop_
_entity_poly.entity_id
_entity_poly.type
_entity_poly.pdbx_seq_one_letter_code
_entity_poly.pdbx_strand_id
1 'polypeptide(L)'
;VTASLKGLKEMSTGRLRTVFQPHLFTRTRDFYNEFAQALAISDEVLLMDIYPAREKPIEGITSELILNEALNHNKNMKLVHESRDILAWLINDLKPGDIIVFQGAGDVTNLCNEFVNILKNNN
;
A
#
# COMPACT_ATOMS: atom_id res chain seq x y z
N VAL A 1 -10.50 4.13 3.88
CA VAL A 1 -9.03 4.27 3.88
C VAL A 1 -8.61 5.48 4.70
N THR A 2 -9.12 6.66 4.38
CA THR A 2 -8.69 7.90 5.03
C THR A 2 -8.87 7.87 6.55
N ALA A 3 -10.06 7.51 7.01
CA ALA A 3 -10.37 7.51 8.45
C ALA A 3 -9.50 6.54 9.23
N SER A 4 -9.29 5.34 8.68
CA SER A 4 -8.48 4.29 9.32
C SER A 4 -7.00 4.67 9.39
N LEU A 5 -6.45 5.21 8.31
CA LEU A 5 -5.03 5.62 8.28
C LEU A 5 -4.78 6.82 9.21
N LYS A 6 -5.70 7.76 9.25
CA LYS A 6 -5.60 8.92 10.14
C LYS A 6 -5.56 8.49 11.61
N GLY A 7 -6.45 7.57 12.00
CA GLY A 7 -6.47 7.04 13.36
C GLY A 7 -5.19 6.31 13.74
N LEU A 8 -4.67 5.49 12.83
CA LEU A 8 -3.42 4.77 13.05
C LEU A 8 -2.24 5.73 13.14
N LYS A 9 -2.21 6.77 12.31
CA LYS A 9 -1.14 7.76 12.37
C LYS A 9 -1.13 8.50 13.70
N GLU A 10 -2.29 8.83 14.23
CA GLU A 10 -2.42 9.48 15.53
C GLU A 10 -1.93 8.60 16.68
N MET A 11 -2.07 7.29 16.57
CA MET A 11 -1.63 6.31 17.58
C MET A 11 -0.15 5.96 17.43
N SER A 12 0.46 6.26 16.30
CA SER A 12 1.81 5.82 15.99
C SER A 12 2.87 6.61 16.75
N THR A 13 3.84 5.91 17.35
CA THR A 13 5.03 6.53 17.94
C THR A 13 6.18 6.58 16.95
N GLY A 14 6.08 5.87 15.84
CA GLY A 14 7.06 5.84 14.76
C GLY A 14 6.40 6.10 13.42
N ARG A 15 6.83 5.37 12.40
CA ARG A 15 6.32 5.57 11.05
C ARG A 15 5.05 4.75 10.82
N LEU A 16 4.13 5.30 10.07
CA LEU A 16 3.01 4.56 9.49
C LEU A 16 3.40 4.17 8.07
N ARG A 17 3.53 2.87 7.83
CA ARG A 17 3.93 2.31 6.53
C ARG A 17 2.76 1.49 5.99
N THR A 18 2.29 1.82 4.81
CA THR A 18 1.11 1.20 4.22
C THR A 18 1.48 0.44 2.94
N VAL A 19 0.99 -0.79 2.84
CA VAL A 19 1.03 -1.57 1.61
C VAL A 19 -0.39 -1.55 1.05
N PHE A 20 -0.57 -1.01 -0.13
CA PHE A 20 -1.88 -0.84 -0.73
C PHE A 20 -2.00 -1.55 -2.07
N GLN A 21 -3.04 -2.36 -2.21
CA GLN A 21 -3.39 -2.97 -3.50
C GLN A 21 -4.70 -2.41 -3.99
N PRO A 22 -4.70 -1.63 -5.09
CA PRO A 22 -5.96 -1.15 -5.65
C PRO A 22 -6.82 -2.30 -6.14
N HIS A 23 -8.12 -2.20 -5.97
CA HIS A 23 -9.08 -3.20 -6.40
C HIS A 23 -9.87 -2.67 -7.60
N LEU A 24 -9.82 -3.38 -8.71
CA LEU A 24 -10.50 -3.09 -9.97
C LEU A 24 -9.90 -1.90 -10.75
N PHE A 25 -9.84 -2.06 -12.06
CA PHE A 25 -9.40 -1.01 -12.96
C PHE A 25 -10.39 0.16 -13.00
N THR A 26 -11.69 -0.12 -13.01
CA THR A 26 -12.72 0.92 -13.03
C THR A 26 -12.65 1.78 -11.77
N ARG A 27 -12.45 1.16 -10.62
CA ARG A 27 -12.37 1.87 -9.35
C ARG A 27 -11.11 2.74 -9.28
N THR A 28 -10.00 2.24 -9.78
CA THR A 28 -8.75 2.99 -9.84
C THR A 28 -8.90 4.20 -10.78
N ARG A 29 -9.48 4.00 -11.95
CA ARG A 29 -9.74 5.07 -12.90
C ARG A 29 -10.55 6.20 -12.27
N ASP A 30 -11.60 5.83 -11.53
CA ASP A 30 -12.56 6.81 -11.01
C ASP A 30 -12.08 7.47 -9.71
N PHE A 31 -11.22 6.81 -8.94
CA PHE A 31 -10.86 7.25 -7.58
C PHE A 31 -9.36 7.38 -7.31
N TYR A 32 -8.50 7.35 -8.33
CA TYR A 32 -7.05 7.40 -8.12
C TYR A 32 -6.61 8.64 -7.34
N ASN A 33 -7.26 9.77 -7.54
CA ASN A 33 -6.95 11.01 -6.85
C ASN A 33 -7.27 10.89 -5.36
N GLU A 34 -8.45 10.38 -5.04
CA GLU A 34 -8.88 10.17 -3.65
C GLU A 34 -7.98 9.14 -2.95
N PHE A 35 -7.58 8.08 -3.65
CA PHE A 35 -6.64 7.11 -3.09
C PHE A 35 -5.30 7.76 -2.79
N ALA A 36 -4.77 8.57 -3.69
CA ALA A 36 -3.50 9.25 -3.48
C ALA A 36 -3.57 10.17 -2.27
N GLN A 37 -4.64 10.92 -2.12
CA GLN A 37 -4.84 11.82 -0.98
C GLN A 37 -4.94 11.05 0.34
N ALA A 38 -5.69 9.96 0.36
CA ALA A 38 -5.84 9.14 1.56
C ALA A 38 -4.52 8.49 1.97
N LEU A 39 -3.80 7.93 1.01
CA LEU A 39 -2.52 7.27 1.26
C LEU A 39 -1.44 8.26 1.69
N ALA A 40 -1.59 9.53 1.36
CA ALA A 40 -0.64 10.58 1.74
C ALA A 40 -0.53 10.77 3.26
N ILE A 41 -1.46 10.23 4.03
CA ILE A 41 -1.42 10.24 5.50
C ILE A 41 -0.27 9.35 6.02
N SER A 42 0.06 8.30 5.29
CA SER A 42 1.14 7.38 5.65
C SER A 42 2.50 8.02 5.41
N ASP A 43 3.47 7.66 6.24
CA ASP A 43 4.85 8.12 6.07
C ASP A 43 5.52 7.47 4.86
N GLU A 44 5.12 6.23 4.55
CA GLU A 44 5.62 5.49 3.39
C GLU A 44 4.49 4.64 2.83
N VAL A 45 4.40 4.55 1.51
CA VAL A 45 3.42 3.70 0.83
C VAL A 45 4.13 2.81 -0.17
N LEU A 46 3.92 1.50 -0.06
CA LEU A 46 4.31 0.53 -1.08
C LEU A 46 3.04 0.17 -1.85
N LEU A 47 3.02 0.52 -3.13
CA LEU A 47 1.84 0.37 -3.97
C LEU A 47 1.98 -0.87 -4.84
N MET A 48 0.99 -1.74 -4.78
CA MET A 48 0.94 -2.96 -5.59
C MET A 48 0.19 -2.71 -6.90
N ASP A 49 0.34 -3.63 -7.84
CA ASP A 49 -0.44 -3.61 -9.07
C ASP A 49 -1.93 -3.78 -8.76
N ILE A 50 -2.78 -3.30 -9.64
CA ILE A 50 -4.22 -3.42 -9.49
C ILE A 50 -4.62 -4.89 -9.45
N TYR A 51 -5.46 -5.26 -8.49
CA TYR A 51 -6.09 -6.59 -8.44
C TYR A 51 -7.34 -6.55 -9.32
N PRO A 52 -7.33 -7.26 -10.45
CA PRO A 52 -8.39 -7.10 -11.45
C PRO A 52 -9.69 -7.81 -11.10
N ALA A 53 -9.64 -8.79 -10.20
CA ALA A 53 -10.77 -9.69 -9.92
C ALA A 53 -11.26 -10.30 -11.25
N ARG A 54 -12.44 -9.91 -11.72
CA ARG A 54 -12.98 -10.43 -12.99
C ARG A 54 -12.97 -9.40 -14.10
N GLU A 55 -12.43 -8.22 -13.84
CA GLU A 55 -12.34 -7.18 -14.86
C GLU A 55 -11.23 -7.48 -15.85
N LYS A 56 -11.43 -7.03 -17.07
CA LYS A 56 -10.36 -7.00 -18.07
C LYS A 56 -9.53 -5.73 -17.86
N PRO A 57 -8.22 -5.77 -18.12
CA PRO A 57 -7.42 -4.55 -18.05
C PRO A 57 -7.98 -3.44 -18.94
N ILE A 58 -7.90 -2.22 -18.45
CA ILE A 58 -8.29 -1.02 -19.20
C ILE A 58 -6.99 -0.32 -19.60
N GLU A 59 -6.83 -0.05 -20.90
CA GLU A 59 -5.63 0.60 -21.41
C GLU A 59 -5.40 1.95 -20.72
N GLY A 60 -4.18 2.17 -20.27
CA GLY A 60 -3.79 3.40 -19.59
C GLY A 60 -4.15 3.45 -18.12
N ILE A 61 -4.83 2.45 -17.59
CA ILE A 61 -5.24 2.40 -16.18
C ILE A 61 -4.36 1.40 -15.44
N THR A 62 -3.45 1.94 -14.62
CA THR A 62 -2.55 1.15 -13.76
C THR A 62 -2.40 1.85 -12.42
N SER A 63 -1.72 1.20 -11.49
CA SER A 63 -1.38 1.82 -10.20
C SER A 63 -0.53 3.08 -10.36
N GLU A 64 0.12 3.26 -11.51
CA GLU A 64 0.91 4.47 -11.78
C GLU A 64 0.07 5.74 -11.72
N LEU A 65 -1.23 5.68 -11.97
CA LEU A 65 -2.12 6.83 -11.83
C LEU A 65 -2.09 7.35 -10.38
N ILE A 66 -2.14 6.43 -9.42
CA ILE A 66 -2.08 6.78 -8.00
C ILE A 66 -0.70 7.33 -7.66
N LEU A 67 0.35 6.67 -8.14
CA LEU A 67 1.73 7.06 -7.89
C LEU A 67 2.00 8.49 -8.39
N ASN A 68 1.62 8.76 -9.63
CA ASN A 68 1.86 10.07 -10.25
C ASN A 68 1.12 11.19 -9.51
N GLU A 69 -0.11 10.91 -9.08
CA GLU A 69 -0.87 11.89 -8.30
C GLU A 69 -0.22 12.12 -6.93
N ALA A 70 0.26 11.06 -6.28
CA ALA A 70 0.93 11.17 -4.98
C ALA A 70 2.23 11.97 -5.07
N LEU A 71 2.99 11.83 -6.15
CA LEU A 71 4.23 12.57 -6.37
C LEU A 71 3.98 14.08 -6.46
N ASN A 72 2.81 14.49 -6.94
CA ASN A 72 2.43 15.90 -6.95
C ASN A 72 2.26 16.49 -5.56
N HIS A 73 2.13 15.64 -4.54
CA HIS A 73 1.97 16.01 -3.14
C HIS A 73 3.23 15.72 -2.31
N ASN A 74 4.36 15.46 -2.95
CA ASN A 74 5.65 15.15 -2.29
C ASN A 74 5.57 13.99 -1.31
N LYS A 75 4.87 12.93 -1.69
CA LYS A 75 4.70 11.78 -0.80
C LYS A 75 5.65 10.64 -1.14
N ASN A 76 6.09 9.93 -0.11
CA ASN A 76 6.97 8.79 -0.22
C ASN A 76 6.17 7.55 -0.62
N MET A 77 6.01 7.38 -1.92
CA MET A 77 5.27 6.25 -2.49
C MET A 77 6.11 5.57 -3.56
N LYS A 78 6.09 4.25 -3.54
CA LYS A 78 6.86 3.43 -4.47
C LYS A 78 5.96 2.33 -5.03
N LEU A 79 6.05 2.09 -6.32
CA LEU A 79 5.35 0.98 -6.98
C LEU A 79 6.24 -0.27 -6.92
N VAL A 80 5.71 -1.36 -6.37
CA VAL A 80 6.44 -2.62 -6.23
C VAL A 80 5.58 -3.74 -6.80
N HIS A 81 6.07 -4.39 -7.86
CA HIS A 81 5.31 -5.41 -8.58
C HIS A 81 5.33 -6.78 -7.92
N GLU A 82 6.44 -7.11 -7.26
CA GLU A 82 6.64 -8.46 -6.72
C GLU A 82 6.45 -8.49 -5.20
N SER A 83 5.65 -9.44 -4.73
CA SER A 83 5.37 -9.60 -3.29
C SER A 83 6.63 -9.80 -2.47
N ARG A 84 7.59 -10.58 -2.98
CA ARG A 84 8.85 -10.82 -2.27
C ARG A 84 9.65 -9.54 -2.06
N ASP A 85 9.57 -8.61 -3.00
CA ASP A 85 10.28 -7.33 -2.90
C ASP A 85 9.63 -6.44 -1.85
N ILE A 86 8.31 -6.51 -1.71
CA ILE A 86 7.59 -5.80 -0.65
C ILE A 86 8.03 -6.32 0.72
N LEU A 87 8.06 -7.65 0.89
CA LEU A 87 8.47 -8.27 2.14
C LEU A 87 9.90 -7.91 2.51
N ALA A 88 10.80 -7.97 1.53
CA ALA A 88 12.20 -7.61 1.74
C ALA A 88 12.35 -6.16 2.16
N TRP A 89 11.63 -5.26 1.49
CA TRP A 89 11.66 -3.83 1.81
C TRP A 89 11.19 -3.55 3.24
N LEU A 90 10.08 -4.17 3.64
CA LEU A 90 9.52 -3.98 4.97
C LEU A 90 10.45 -4.49 6.06
N ILE A 91 11.02 -5.68 5.85
CA ILE A 91 11.88 -6.33 6.85
C ILE A 91 13.22 -5.60 6.98
N ASN A 92 13.83 -5.24 5.85
CA ASN A 92 15.15 -4.61 5.85
C ASN A 92 15.16 -3.23 6.50
N ASP A 93 14.03 -2.55 6.51
CA ASP A 93 13.93 -1.20 7.05
C ASP A 93 12.99 -1.13 8.26
N LEU A 94 12.75 -2.26 8.91
CA LEU A 94 11.84 -2.33 10.05
C LEU A 94 12.48 -1.65 11.27
N LYS A 95 11.76 -0.73 11.89
CA LYS A 95 12.23 0.04 13.07
C LYS A 95 11.21 -0.05 14.19
N PRO A 96 11.68 0.05 15.45
CA PRO A 96 10.75 0.09 16.59
C PRO A 96 9.74 1.23 16.44
N GLY A 97 8.50 0.97 16.78
CA GLY A 97 7.42 1.94 16.69
C GLY A 97 6.72 1.99 15.35
N ASP A 98 7.23 1.28 14.32
CA ASP A 98 6.57 1.22 13.02
C ASP A 98 5.21 0.53 13.14
N ILE A 99 4.22 1.09 12.46
CA ILE A 99 2.93 0.45 12.22
C ILE A 99 2.86 0.13 10.74
N ILE A 100 2.61 -1.13 10.40
CA ILE A 100 2.52 -1.57 9.00
C ILE A 100 1.09 -2.00 8.72
N VAL A 101 0.47 -1.37 7.73
CA VAL A 101 -0.91 -1.60 7.35
C VAL A 101 -0.95 -2.21 5.96
N PHE A 102 -1.71 -3.29 5.82
CA PHE A 102 -1.97 -3.92 4.52
C PHE A 102 -3.41 -3.64 4.16
N GLN A 103 -3.64 -2.84 3.13
CA GLN A 103 -4.98 -2.44 2.72
C GLN A 103 -5.28 -2.83 1.28
N GLY A 104 -6.53 -3.22 1.03
CA GLY A 104 -7.00 -3.61 -0.28
C GLY A 104 -7.59 -5.00 -0.27
N ALA A 105 -7.78 -5.55 -1.45
CA ALA A 105 -8.33 -6.89 -1.63
C ALA A 105 -7.38 -7.74 -2.49
N GLY A 106 -7.54 -9.05 -2.43
CA GLY A 106 -6.76 -9.97 -3.24
C GLY A 106 -5.43 -10.33 -2.59
N ASP A 107 -4.35 -10.16 -3.32
CA ASP A 107 -3.02 -10.65 -2.91
C ASP A 107 -2.50 -10.04 -1.62
N VAL A 108 -2.95 -8.84 -1.29
CA VAL A 108 -2.47 -8.12 -0.11
C VAL A 108 -2.77 -8.85 1.19
N THR A 109 -3.87 -9.60 1.26
CA THR A 109 -4.23 -10.38 2.46
C THR A 109 -3.21 -11.50 2.70
N ASN A 110 -2.84 -12.22 1.65
CA ASN A 110 -1.83 -13.28 1.74
C ASN A 110 -0.47 -12.70 2.12
N LEU A 111 -0.14 -11.56 1.56
CA LEU A 111 1.11 -10.87 1.84
C LEU A 111 1.21 -10.49 3.32
N CYS A 112 0.12 -10.00 3.90
CA CYS A 112 0.07 -9.69 5.33
C CYS A 112 0.36 -10.93 6.18
N ASN A 113 -0.26 -12.06 5.85
CA ASN A 113 -0.05 -13.31 6.57
C ASN A 113 1.40 -13.80 6.45
N GLU A 114 2.00 -13.70 5.27
CA GLU A 114 3.40 -14.06 5.06
C GLU A 114 4.33 -13.19 5.89
N PHE A 115 4.07 -11.90 5.95
CA PHE A 115 4.88 -10.96 6.74
C PHE A 115 4.84 -11.33 8.22
N VAL A 116 3.66 -11.59 8.76
CA VAL A 116 3.49 -12.00 10.16
C VAL A 116 4.24 -13.29 10.46
N ASN A 117 4.16 -14.27 9.56
CA ASN A 117 4.85 -15.54 9.73
C ASN A 117 6.37 -15.39 9.74
N ILE A 118 6.92 -14.53 8.88
CA ILE A 118 8.36 -14.26 8.86
C ILE A 118 8.79 -13.65 10.18
N LEU A 119 8.05 -12.70 10.71
CA LEU A 119 8.38 -12.07 11.99
C LEU A 119 8.33 -13.08 13.14
N LYS A 120 7.37 -13.98 13.17
CA LYS A 120 7.25 -15.01 14.20
C LYS A 120 8.42 -16.00 14.15
N ASN A 121 8.85 -16.37 12.96
CA ASN A 121 9.89 -17.37 12.76
C ASN A 121 11.29 -16.83 13.03
N ASN A 122 11.47 -15.53 13.06
CA ASN A 122 12.75 -14.87 13.30
C ASN A 122 12.95 -14.42 14.76
N ASN A 123 11.99 -14.72 15.60
CA ASN A 123 12.08 -14.38 17.03
C ASN A 123 12.60 -15.57 17.86
#